data_1818ce1e7e3b8501a9726d733246f4a5
#
_entry.id   1818ce1e7e3b8501a9726d733246f4a5
#
_cell.length_a   1.000
_cell.length_b   1.000
_cell.length_c   1.000
_cell.angle_alpha   90.00
_cell.angle_beta   90.00
_cell.angle_gamma   90.00
#
_symmetry.space_group_name_H-M   'P 1'
#
loop_
_entity.id
_entity.type
_entity.pdbx_description
1 polymer ?
#
loop_
_entity_poly.entity_id
_entity_poly.type
_entity_poly.pdbx_seq_one_letter_code
_entity_poly.pdbx_strand_id
1 'polypeptide(L)'
;MTRSAFPAPSARAVYATAVGGRFFDFHPITLLSGNYISSDDLMQDRALLDEETAWLLFGGTDIQGLSFKVNGVPFVVAGVIEREQDFATKKAYTDGMGIFISYDGYLNLFGGTADAASAADAGSDASAGQGGAGAATGIQCYEFVMPDPVKNFALSFAKEKFPIGRGEIVNNTERFRLSSLWENVKSFDERSMQTRGVLYPYWENAARCVEDRAALLLVAAIAALILPVVTVLVLAVRYAVRGKRRLEDDLLPAWKDSAEEAIRVRQRARWEKRHGKGRHET
;
A
#
# COMPACT_ATOMS: atom_id res chain seq x y z
N MET A 1 -58.02 -9.89 16.21
CA MET A 1 -56.96 -9.54 15.25
C MET A 1 -56.13 -8.42 15.85
N THR A 2 -55.07 -8.75 16.57
CA THR A 2 -54.12 -7.80 17.19
C THR A 2 -53.09 -7.44 16.14
N ARG A 3 -53.12 -6.20 15.65
CA ARG A 3 -52.05 -5.63 14.85
C ARG A 3 -50.82 -5.49 15.74
N SER A 4 -49.80 -6.27 15.55
CA SER A 4 -48.46 -5.99 16.08
C SER A 4 -47.94 -4.75 15.35
N ALA A 5 -47.89 -3.61 16.06
CA ALA A 5 -47.20 -2.44 15.55
C ALA A 5 -45.71 -2.76 15.50
N PHE A 6 -45.17 -2.90 14.31
CA PHE A 6 -43.71 -2.83 14.14
C PHE A 6 -43.27 -1.45 14.59
N PRO A 7 -42.23 -1.32 15.43
CA PRO A 7 -41.74 0.00 15.81
C PRO A 7 -41.35 0.74 14.52
N ALA A 8 -41.76 1.99 14.42
CA ALA A 8 -41.38 2.87 13.33
C ALA A 8 -39.87 2.85 13.21
N PRO A 9 -39.29 2.71 12.00
CA PRO A 9 -37.86 2.70 11.82
C PRO A 9 -37.29 3.99 12.39
N SER A 10 -36.51 3.87 13.48
CA SER A 10 -35.84 5.01 14.10
C SER A 10 -34.83 5.55 13.07
N ALA A 11 -34.93 6.84 12.75
CA ALA A 11 -33.93 7.49 11.89
C ALA A 11 -32.54 7.28 12.51
N ARG A 12 -31.66 6.70 11.76
CA ARG A 12 -30.26 6.49 12.16
C ARG A 12 -29.33 7.19 11.17
N ALA A 13 -28.22 7.68 11.68
CA ALA A 13 -27.18 8.22 10.83
C ALA A 13 -26.49 7.07 10.07
N VAL A 14 -26.44 7.18 8.76
CA VAL A 14 -25.70 6.29 7.85
C VAL A 14 -24.77 7.15 7.03
N TYR A 15 -23.60 6.62 6.72
CA TYR A 15 -22.65 7.30 5.83
C TYR A 15 -23.04 7.07 4.38
N ALA A 16 -23.16 8.16 3.62
CA ALA A 16 -23.46 8.09 2.19
C ALA A 16 -22.15 8.37 1.40
N THR A 17 -21.73 7.39 0.63
CA THR A 17 -20.63 7.55 -0.30
C THR A 17 -21.18 7.81 -1.70
N ALA A 18 -20.94 9.01 -2.22
CA ALA A 18 -21.32 9.35 -3.59
C ALA A 18 -20.29 8.79 -4.57
N VAL A 19 -20.75 8.02 -5.54
CA VAL A 19 -19.89 7.38 -6.54
C VAL A 19 -20.31 7.79 -7.95
N GLY A 20 -19.35 7.88 -8.85
CA GLY A 20 -19.58 8.22 -10.24
C GLY A 20 -18.63 7.49 -11.19
N GLY A 21 -18.89 7.58 -12.48
CA GLY A 21 -18.10 6.88 -13.49
C GLY A 21 -18.14 5.37 -13.32
N ARG A 22 -17.00 4.74 -13.41
CA ARG A 22 -16.83 3.28 -13.31
C ARG A 22 -16.27 2.85 -11.94
N PHE A 23 -16.78 3.42 -10.87
CA PHE A 23 -16.28 3.21 -9.52
C PHE A 23 -16.14 1.73 -9.13
N PHE A 24 -17.16 0.91 -9.41
CA PHE A 24 -17.16 -0.52 -9.05
C PHE A 24 -16.23 -1.38 -9.91
N ASP A 25 -15.71 -0.88 -11.03
CA ASP A 25 -14.66 -1.55 -11.78
C ASP A 25 -13.29 -1.35 -11.12
N PHE A 26 -13.08 -0.21 -10.45
CA PHE A 26 -11.87 0.08 -9.67
C PHE A 26 -11.91 -0.57 -8.29
N HIS A 27 -13.09 -0.64 -7.70
CA HIS A 27 -13.34 -1.17 -6.37
C HIS A 27 -14.36 -2.32 -6.46
N PRO A 28 -13.92 -3.54 -6.79
CA PRO A 28 -14.79 -4.70 -6.92
C PRO A 28 -15.23 -5.21 -5.53
N ILE A 29 -16.25 -4.55 -4.97
CA ILE A 29 -16.86 -4.94 -3.69
C ILE A 29 -17.76 -6.14 -3.92
N THR A 30 -17.81 -7.10 -3.00
CA THR A 30 -18.65 -8.29 -3.13
C THR A 30 -20.13 -7.92 -3.10
N LEU A 31 -20.88 -8.30 -4.15
CA LEU A 31 -22.32 -8.11 -4.24
C LEU A 31 -23.02 -9.36 -3.64
N LEU A 32 -23.84 -9.15 -2.61
CA LEU A 32 -24.64 -10.20 -1.99
C LEU A 32 -25.97 -10.42 -2.72
N SER A 33 -26.59 -9.35 -3.19
CA SER A 33 -27.84 -9.40 -3.95
C SER A 33 -27.99 -8.18 -4.85
N GLY A 34 -28.77 -8.31 -5.92
CA GLY A 34 -29.09 -7.21 -6.82
C GLY A 34 -28.00 -6.89 -7.83
N ASN A 35 -27.84 -5.61 -8.16
CA ASN A 35 -26.89 -5.10 -9.17
C ASN A 35 -26.17 -3.86 -8.65
N TYR A 36 -24.96 -3.59 -9.17
CA TYR A 36 -24.31 -2.31 -8.94
C TYR A 36 -25.07 -1.15 -9.59
N ILE A 37 -24.90 0.03 -9.03
CA ILE A 37 -25.33 1.27 -9.68
C ILE A 37 -24.29 1.69 -10.72
N SER A 38 -24.78 2.20 -11.86
CA SER A 38 -23.92 2.69 -12.94
C SER A 38 -24.18 4.17 -13.19
N SER A 39 -23.16 4.88 -13.67
CA SER A 39 -23.34 6.25 -14.18
C SER A 39 -24.28 6.35 -15.38
N ASP A 40 -24.47 5.24 -16.09
CA ASP A 40 -25.36 5.16 -17.25
C ASP A 40 -26.82 4.88 -16.86
N ASP A 41 -27.10 4.66 -15.57
CA ASP A 41 -28.46 4.48 -15.07
C ASP A 41 -29.26 5.77 -15.23
N LEU A 42 -30.39 5.71 -15.94
CA LEU A 42 -31.29 6.84 -16.12
C LEU A 42 -31.92 7.29 -14.79
N MET A 43 -32.06 6.36 -13.85
CA MET A 43 -32.64 6.61 -12.53
C MET A 43 -31.55 6.88 -11.53
N GLN A 44 -31.41 8.11 -11.07
CA GLN A 44 -30.40 8.54 -10.11
C GLN A 44 -30.80 8.33 -8.63
N ASP A 45 -31.97 7.74 -8.40
CA ASP A 45 -32.55 7.43 -7.10
C ASP A 45 -32.20 6.02 -6.58
N ARG A 46 -31.20 5.37 -7.20
CA ARG A 46 -30.73 4.03 -6.80
C ARG A 46 -29.63 4.11 -5.77
N ALA A 47 -29.65 3.16 -4.84
CA ALA A 47 -28.63 3.04 -3.80
C ALA A 47 -28.20 1.58 -3.60
N LEU A 48 -26.93 1.37 -3.29
CA LEU A 48 -26.43 0.12 -2.74
C LEU A 48 -26.32 0.27 -1.22
N LEU A 49 -26.78 -0.74 -0.51
CA LEU A 49 -26.68 -0.80 0.94
C LEU A 49 -25.57 -1.76 1.34
N ASP A 50 -24.85 -1.44 2.40
CA ASP A 50 -24.05 -2.48 3.04
C ASP A 50 -24.96 -3.48 3.79
N GLU A 51 -24.42 -4.66 4.06
CA GLU A 51 -25.15 -5.73 4.72
C GLU A 51 -25.76 -5.28 6.07
N GLU A 52 -25.00 -4.54 6.88
CA GLU A 52 -25.49 -4.05 8.19
C GLU A 52 -26.66 -3.08 8.05
N THR A 53 -26.59 -2.17 7.07
CA THR A 53 -27.69 -1.25 6.76
C THR A 53 -28.92 -1.99 6.23
N ALA A 54 -28.71 -2.99 5.38
CA ALA A 54 -29.78 -3.82 4.85
C ALA A 54 -30.52 -4.58 5.96
N TRP A 55 -29.78 -5.22 6.86
CA TRP A 55 -30.35 -5.89 8.03
C TRP A 55 -31.07 -4.93 8.98
N LEU A 56 -30.51 -3.73 9.18
CA LEU A 56 -31.11 -2.73 10.06
C LEU A 56 -32.44 -2.21 9.53
N LEU A 57 -32.52 -1.91 8.22
CA LEU A 57 -33.68 -1.28 7.61
C LEU A 57 -34.77 -2.29 7.23
N PHE A 58 -34.37 -3.46 6.77
CA PHE A 58 -35.27 -4.42 6.14
C PHE A 58 -35.24 -5.82 6.78
N GLY A 59 -34.22 -6.14 7.58
CA GLY A 59 -34.09 -7.43 8.24
C GLY A 59 -33.62 -8.56 7.32
N GLY A 60 -32.95 -8.22 6.19
CA GLY A 60 -32.43 -9.21 5.26
C GLY A 60 -31.62 -8.59 4.12
N THR A 61 -31.07 -9.42 3.26
CA THR A 61 -30.22 -9.01 2.14
C THR A 61 -30.90 -9.11 0.77
N ASP A 62 -32.00 -9.87 0.65
CA ASP A 62 -32.78 -9.97 -0.60
C ASP A 62 -33.89 -8.90 -0.60
N ILE A 63 -33.49 -7.67 -0.83
CA ILE A 63 -34.31 -6.46 -0.68
C ILE A 63 -34.28 -5.57 -1.92
N GLN A 64 -33.83 -6.09 -3.05
CA GLN A 64 -33.75 -5.36 -4.31
C GLN A 64 -35.14 -4.81 -4.71
N GLY A 65 -35.18 -3.53 -5.12
CA GLY A 65 -36.40 -2.86 -5.53
C GLY A 65 -37.24 -2.30 -4.37
N LEU A 66 -36.90 -2.57 -3.11
CA LEU A 66 -37.54 -1.91 -1.98
C LEU A 66 -37.09 -0.44 -1.87
N SER A 67 -37.95 0.39 -1.34
CA SER A 67 -37.67 1.82 -1.19
C SER A 67 -37.44 2.23 0.27
N PHE A 68 -36.54 3.17 0.46
CA PHE A 68 -36.26 3.81 1.75
C PHE A 68 -36.06 5.31 1.55
N LYS A 69 -35.94 6.07 2.62
CA LYS A 69 -35.74 7.52 2.54
C LYS A 69 -34.43 7.93 3.18
N VAL A 70 -33.68 8.77 2.49
CA VAL A 70 -32.50 9.46 3.01
C VAL A 70 -32.83 10.96 3.07
N ASN A 71 -32.82 11.55 4.24
CA ASN A 71 -33.19 12.94 4.45
C ASN A 71 -34.58 13.33 3.83
N GLY A 72 -35.51 12.37 3.79
CA GLY A 72 -36.83 12.57 3.22
C GLY A 72 -36.94 12.28 1.71
N VAL A 73 -35.83 12.16 1.00
CA VAL A 73 -35.79 11.81 -0.44
C VAL A 73 -35.85 10.29 -0.59
N PRO A 74 -36.76 9.76 -1.45
CA PRO A 74 -36.88 8.33 -1.66
C PRO A 74 -35.74 7.79 -2.51
N PHE A 75 -35.21 6.63 -2.12
CA PHE A 75 -34.23 5.84 -2.87
C PHE A 75 -34.73 4.42 -3.02
N VAL A 76 -34.35 3.77 -4.11
CA VAL A 76 -34.64 2.37 -4.39
C VAL A 76 -33.38 1.53 -4.23
N VAL A 77 -33.47 0.41 -3.51
CA VAL A 77 -32.37 -0.50 -3.33
C VAL A 77 -32.02 -1.18 -4.66
N ALA A 78 -30.84 -0.91 -5.18
CA ALA A 78 -30.28 -1.57 -6.36
C ALA A 78 -29.67 -2.92 -6.00
N GLY A 79 -29.03 -3.01 -4.85
CA GLY A 79 -28.43 -4.24 -4.35
C GLY A 79 -27.86 -4.07 -2.95
N VAL A 80 -27.35 -5.17 -2.43
CA VAL A 80 -26.67 -5.24 -1.11
C VAL A 80 -25.27 -5.73 -1.32
N ILE A 81 -24.32 -5.07 -0.70
CA ILE A 81 -22.89 -5.38 -0.76
C ILE A 81 -22.36 -5.86 0.59
N GLU A 82 -21.37 -6.72 0.55
CA GLU A 82 -20.55 -7.10 1.70
C GLU A 82 -19.34 -6.17 1.76
N ARG A 83 -19.11 -5.55 2.91
CA ARG A 83 -17.87 -4.79 3.12
C ARG A 83 -16.67 -5.72 3.17
N GLU A 84 -15.58 -5.28 2.63
CA GLU A 84 -14.32 -5.99 2.67
C GLU A 84 -13.90 -6.29 4.12
N GLN A 85 -13.60 -7.56 4.38
CA GLN A 85 -13.30 -8.07 5.73
C GLN A 85 -11.81 -8.17 6.02
N ASP A 86 -10.94 -7.77 5.07
CA ASP A 86 -9.51 -7.78 5.27
C ASP A 86 -9.08 -6.82 6.39
N PHE A 87 -7.92 -7.10 6.98
CA PHE A 87 -7.44 -6.37 8.16
C PHE A 87 -7.29 -4.87 7.91
N ALA A 88 -6.79 -4.48 6.75
CA ALA A 88 -6.49 -3.09 6.45
C ALA A 88 -7.76 -2.28 6.20
N THR A 89 -8.66 -2.81 5.38
CA THR A 89 -9.94 -2.18 5.05
C THR A 89 -10.84 -2.10 6.26
N LYS A 90 -10.92 -3.17 7.05
CA LYS A 90 -11.68 -3.19 8.30
C LYS A 90 -11.20 -2.13 9.30
N LYS A 91 -9.89 -1.88 9.33
CA LYS A 91 -9.32 -0.82 10.16
C LYS A 91 -9.52 0.58 9.58
N ALA A 92 -9.61 0.67 8.24
CA ALA A 92 -9.82 1.93 7.52
C ALA A 92 -11.28 2.40 7.56
N TYR A 93 -12.24 1.48 7.66
CA TYR A 93 -13.63 1.82 7.91
C TYR A 93 -13.78 2.38 9.32
N THR A 94 -13.63 3.68 9.44
CA THR A 94 -13.89 4.42 10.70
C THR A 94 -15.36 4.66 10.92
N ASP A 95 -16.14 4.54 9.85
CA ASP A 95 -17.55 4.87 9.78
C ASP A 95 -18.38 3.60 9.92
N GLY A 96 -19.51 3.70 10.60
CA GLY A 96 -20.44 2.60 10.77
C GLY A 96 -21.14 2.21 9.45
N MET A 97 -22.42 1.92 9.55
CA MET A 97 -23.28 1.54 8.41
C MET A 97 -23.26 2.56 7.29
N GLY A 98 -23.23 2.10 6.04
CA GLY A 98 -23.09 2.96 4.86
C GLY A 98 -24.00 2.58 3.69
N ILE A 99 -24.15 3.54 2.82
CA ILE A 99 -24.83 3.41 1.54
C ILE A 99 -23.94 4.00 0.43
N PHE A 100 -24.03 3.44 -0.76
CA PHE A 100 -23.44 4.00 -1.97
C PHE A 100 -24.56 4.54 -2.86
N ILE A 101 -24.45 5.79 -3.27
CA ILE A 101 -25.44 6.47 -4.14
C ILE A 101 -24.73 7.10 -5.33
N SER A 102 -25.46 7.36 -6.41
CA SER A 102 -24.88 8.10 -7.53
C SER A 102 -24.49 9.53 -7.10
N TYR A 103 -23.47 10.09 -7.76
CA TYR A 103 -23.05 11.46 -7.49
C TYR A 103 -24.19 12.46 -7.75
N ASP A 104 -24.98 12.25 -8.80
CA ASP A 104 -26.14 13.09 -9.09
C ASP A 104 -27.23 12.93 -8.02
N GLY A 105 -27.48 11.71 -7.54
CA GLY A 105 -28.36 11.45 -6.41
C GLY A 105 -27.91 12.16 -5.13
N TYR A 106 -26.61 12.21 -4.90
CA TYR A 106 -26.00 12.94 -3.80
C TYR A 106 -26.21 14.45 -3.93
N LEU A 107 -26.01 15.02 -5.13
CA LEU A 107 -26.28 16.44 -5.38
C LEU A 107 -27.75 16.79 -5.17
N ASN A 108 -28.67 15.92 -5.53
CA ASN A 108 -30.09 16.11 -5.28
C ASN A 108 -30.44 16.10 -3.76
N LEU A 109 -29.69 15.33 -2.95
CA LEU A 109 -29.87 15.29 -1.51
C LEU A 109 -29.36 16.56 -0.80
N PHE A 110 -28.21 17.06 -1.23
CA PHE A 110 -27.46 18.10 -0.53
C PHE A 110 -27.25 19.37 -1.36
N GLY A 111 -27.42 19.30 -2.68
CA GLY A 111 -27.18 20.37 -3.63
C GLY A 111 -28.37 21.30 -3.89
N GLY A 112 -29.44 21.21 -3.10
CA GLY A 112 -30.67 22.03 -3.27
C GLY A 112 -30.53 23.53 -3.07
N THR A 113 -29.31 24.05 -2.95
CA THR A 113 -28.98 25.48 -3.09
C THR A 113 -27.92 25.60 -4.18
N ALA A 114 -28.40 25.90 -5.38
CA ALA A 114 -27.59 26.15 -6.55
C ALA A 114 -26.54 27.23 -6.29
N ASP A 115 -25.28 26.80 -6.30
CA ASP A 115 -24.13 27.56 -6.76
C ASP A 115 -22.87 26.66 -6.77
N ALA A 116 -22.99 25.48 -7.42
CA ALA A 116 -21.89 24.51 -7.53
C ALA A 116 -20.74 24.99 -8.45
N ALA A 117 -20.84 26.18 -9.05
CA ALA A 117 -19.82 26.70 -9.95
C ALA A 117 -18.78 27.59 -9.26
N SER A 118 -18.95 27.98 -8.00
CA SER A 118 -18.03 28.90 -7.30
C SER A 118 -17.24 28.26 -6.13
N ALA A 119 -17.45 26.98 -5.84
CA ALA A 119 -16.77 26.33 -4.71
C ALA A 119 -15.32 25.93 -4.95
N ALA A 120 -14.77 26.19 -6.14
CA ALA A 120 -13.35 25.93 -6.42
C ALA A 120 -12.40 26.94 -5.76
N ASP A 121 -12.91 28.05 -5.19
CA ASP A 121 -12.07 29.12 -4.64
C ASP A 121 -12.40 29.52 -3.17
N ALA A 122 -13.27 28.80 -2.50
CA ALA A 122 -13.57 29.08 -1.10
C ALA A 122 -12.61 28.30 -0.19
N GLY A 123 -11.52 28.94 0.19
CA GLY A 123 -10.70 28.53 1.33
C GLY A 123 -11.53 28.55 2.61
N SER A 124 -12.06 27.43 3.04
CA SER A 124 -12.65 27.28 4.37
C SER A 124 -11.67 26.52 5.27
N ASP A 125 -11.20 27.19 6.30
CA ASP A 125 -10.67 26.58 7.51
C ASP A 125 -11.71 25.68 8.13
N ALA A 126 -11.78 24.44 7.68
CA ALA A 126 -12.58 23.42 8.35
C ALA A 126 -11.76 22.86 9.51
N SER A 127 -11.87 23.52 10.66
CA SER A 127 -11.55 22.93 11.95
C SER A 127 -12.37 21.65 12.11
N ALA A 128 -11.69 20.51 12.33
CA ALA A 128 -12.30 19.25 12.67
C ALA A 128 -13.12 19.35 13.95
N GLY A 129 -14.40 19.62 13.80
CA GLY A 129 -15.41 19.61 14.85
C GLY A 129 -16.36 18.46 14.61
N GLN A 130 -16.49 17.62 15.63
CA GLN A 130 -17.42 16.50 15.70
C GLN A 130 -18.85 16.89 15.33
N GLY A 131 -19.47 16.09 14.45
CA GLY A 131 -20.91 15.94 14.38
C GLY A 131 -21.66 17.07 13.69
N GLY A 132 -21.67 17.05 12.38
CA GLY A 132 -22.50 17.86 11.53
C GLY A 132 -21.90 17.88 10.14
N ALA A 133 -22.24 16.88 9.33
CA ALA A 133 -21.74 16.80 7.98
C ALA A 133 -22.22 17.99 7.16
N GLY A 134 -21.41 19.03 7.06
CA GLY A 134 -21.48 19.93 5.93
C GLY A 134 -21.16 19.10 4.69
N ALA A 135 -22.20 18.83 3.89
CA ALA A 135 -22.05 18.07 2.68
C ALA A 135 -21.03 18.78 1.76
N ALA A 136 -19.89 18.16 1.55
CA ALA A 136 -18.94 18.65 0.55
C ALA A 136 -19.59 18.47 -0.83
N THR A 137 -19.89 19.56 -1.50
CA THR A 137 -20.56 19.54 -2.82
C THR A 137 -19.61 19.25 -3.97
N GLY A 138 -18.31 19.16 -3.72
CA GLY A 138 -17.29 18.89 -4.73
C GLY A 138 -16.82 17.43 -4.77
N ILE A 139 -16.24 17.02 -5.89
CA ILE A 139 -15.58 15.72 -6.03
C ILE A 139 -14.34 15.73 -5.14
N GLN A 140 -14.32 14.82 -4.17
CA GLN A 140 -13.22 14.71 -3.19
C GLN A 140 -12.08 13.83 -3.69
N CYS A 141 -12.39 12.81 -4.48
CA CYS A 141 -11.41 11.89 -5.04
C CYS A 141 -11.72 11.61 -6.51
N TYR A 142 -10.69 11.61 -7.33
CA TYR A 142 -10.77 11.25 -8.73
C TYR A 142 -9.73 10.18 -9.04
N GLU A 143 -10.15 9.07 -9.60
CA GLU A 143 -9.29 7.94 -9.95
C GLU A 143 -9.31 7.71 -11.44
N PHE A 144 -8.15 7.41 -12.01
CA PHE A 144 -8.04 7.06 -13.43
C PHE A 144 -6.88 6.09 -13.65
N VAL A 145 -6.99 5.30 -14.72
CA VAL A 145 -5.94 4.40 -15.20
C VAL A 145 -5.51 4.86 -16.59
N MET A 146 -4.22 4.98 -16.80
CA MET A 146 -3.66 5.27 -18.11
C MET A 146 -2.37 4.45 -18.33
N PRO A 147 -2.00 4.16 -19.59
CA PRO A 147 -0.72 3.53 -19.90
C PRO A 147 0.44 4.41 -19.42
N ASP A 148 1.47 3.78 -18.84
CA ASP A 148 2.72 4.44 -18.42
C ASP A 148 3.92 3.90 -19.22
N PRO A 149 4.03 4.23 -20.52
CA PRO A 149 5.07 3.69 -21.40
C PRO A 149 6.48 4.14 -21.00
N VAL A 150 6.57 5.29 -20.34
CA VAL A 150 7.82 5.84 -19.79
C VAL A 150 7.60 6.13 -18.31
N LYS A 151 8.57 5.81 -17.49
CA LYS A 151 8.50 6.01 -16.04
C LYS A 151 7.98 7.41 -15.67
N ASN A 152 6.93 7.45 -14.84
CA ASN A 152 6.26 8.66 -14.37
C ASN A 152 5.52 9.48 -15.45
N PHE A 153 5.26 8.95 -16.63
CA PHE A 153 4.48 9.65 -17.66
C PHE A 153 3.08 9.98 -17.15
N ALA A 154 2.38 8.97 -16.59
CA ALA A 154 1.05 9.16 -16.04
C ALA A 154 1.02 10.21 -14.92
N LEU A 155 2.03 10.20 -14.04
CA LEU A 155 2.15 11.19 -12.97
C LEU A 155 2.39 12.60 -13.48
N SER A 156 3.26 12.78 -14.50
CA SER A 156 3.52 14.08 -15.08
C SER A 156 2.31 14.62 -15.82
N PHE A 157 1.61 13.76 -16.56
CA PHE A 157 0.36 14.11 -17.22
C PHE A 157 -0.71 14.55 -16.21
N ALA A 158 -0.87 13.80 -15.13
CA ALA A 158 -1.81 14.15 -14.07
C ALA A 158 -1.50 15.51 -13.46
N LYS A 159 -0.23 15.79 -13.15
CA LYS A 159 0.20 17.08 -12.60
C LYS A 159 -0.02 18.25 -13.55
N GLU A 160 0.09 18.00 -14.85
CA GLU A 160 -0.12 19.05 -15.88
C GLU A 160 -1.60 19.36 -16.10
N LYS A 161 -2.45 18.32 -16.17
CA LYS A 161 -3.85 18.46 -16.57
C LYS A 161 -4.81 18.73 -15.42
N PHE A 162 -4.47 18.26 -14.21
CA PHE A 162 -5.31 18.46 -13.05
C PHE A 162 -4.69 19.52 -12.13
N PRO A 163 -5.25 20.75 -12.10
CA PRO A 163 -4.80 21.77 -11.17
C PRO A 163 -5.20 21.36 -9.74
N ILE A 164 -4.26 20.78 -9.03
CA ILE A 164 -4.50 20.32 -7.66
C ILE A 164 -4.12 21.44 -6.73
N GLY A 165 -5.09 22.20 -6.28
CA GLY A 165 -4.86 23.28 -5.33
C GLY A 165 -4.22 22.79 -4.04
N ARG A 166 -5.02 22.22 -3.14
CA ARG A 166 -4.58 21.61 -1.87
C ARG A 166 -4.61 20.07 -1.89
N GLY A 167 -4.87 19.45 -3.04
CA GLY A 167 -4.95 18.01 -3.19
C GLY A 167 -3.60 17.34 -3.31
N GLU A 168 -3.58 16.02 -3.16
CA GLU A 168 -2.42 15.15 -3.36
C GLU A 168 -2.66 14.21 -4.53
N ILE A 169 -1.64 14.01 -5.39
CA ILE A 169 -1.66 12.96 -6.42
C ILE A 169 -0.92 11.76 -5.89
N VAL A 170 -1.62 10.65 -5.78
CA VAL A 170 -1.05 9.36 -5.37
C VAL A 170 -0.83 8.49 -6.61
N ASN A 171 0.41 8.11 -6.88
CA ASN A 171 0.74 7.14 -7.93
C ASN A 171 0.82 5.74 -7.33
N ASN A 172 -0.13 4.89 -7.69
CA ASN A 172 -0.24 3.52 -7.17
C ASN A 172 0.71 2.53 -7.87
N THR A 173 1.30 2.89 -9.02
CA THR A 173 2.08 1.97 -9.87
C THR A 173 3.33 1.40 -9.18
N GLU A 174 4.01 2.21 -8.37
CA GLU A 174 5.27 1.81 -7.71
C GLU A 174 5.16 1.74 -6.18
N ARG A 175 3.94 1.70 -5.66
CA ARG A 175 3.63 1.84 -4.24
C ARG A 175 4.39 0.87 -3.34
N PHE A 176 4.50 -0.41 -3.74
CA PHE A 176 5.14 -1.48 -2.96
C PHE A 176 6.57 -1.81 -3.40
N ARG A 177 7.22 -0.95 -4.17
CA ARG A 177 8.65 -1.11 -4.47
C ARG A 177 9.49 -0.94 -3.21
N LEU A 178 10.61 -1.67 -3.12
CA LEU A 178 11.54 -1.57 -1.99
C LEU A 178 12.03 -0.13 -1.74
N SER A 179 12.25 0.63 -2.82
CA SER A 179 12.62 2.05 -2.73
C SER A 179 11.53 2.90 -2.09
N SER A 180 10.27 2.67 -2.50
CA SER A 180 9.11 3.40 -1.98
C SER A 180 8.83 3.02 -0.53
N LEU A 181 8.94 1.72 -0.20
CA LEU A 181 8.82 1.25 1.18
C LEU A 181 9.92 1.81 2.08
N TRP A 182 11.15 1.96 1.55
CA TRP A 182 12.24 2.59 2.30
C TRP A 182 12.02 4.09 2.52
N GLU A 183 11.41 4.76 1.55
CA GLU A 183 10.97 6.16 1.71
C GLU A 183 9.88 6.28 2.76
N ASN A 184 8.91 5.35 2.78
CA ASN A 184 7.88 5.28 3.80
C ASN A 184 8.45 5.05 5.20
N VAL A 185 9.53 4.25 5.34
CA VAL A 185 10.24 4.11 6.63
C VAL A 185 10.79 5.45 7.12
N LYS A 186 11.30 6.29 6.22
CA LYS A 186 11.86 7.60 6.57
C LYS A 186 10.81 8.65 6.91
N SER A 187 9.64 8.58 6.26
CA SER A 187 8.52 9.52 6.42
C SER A 187 7.30 8.86 7.08
N PHE A 188 7.55 7.93 7.99
CA PHE A 188 6.51 7.09 8.59
C PHE A 188 5.38 7.89 9.24
N ASP A 189 5.69 9.03 9.84
CA ASP A 189 4.71 9.89 10.52
C ASP A 189 3.83 10.70 9.54
N GLU A 190 4.35 11.02 8.37
CA GLU A 190 3.65 11.87 7.39
C GLU A 190 2.70 11.08 6.47
N ARG A 191 3.03 9.83 6.14
CA ARG A 191 2.30 9.00 5.17
C ARG A 191 1.53 7.84 5.78
N SER A 192 1.57 7.68 7.08
CA SER A 192 0.90 6.60 7.78
C SER A 192 -0.63 6.64 7.66
N MET A 193 -1.26 5.48 7.91
CA MET A 193 -2.70 5.37 8.01
C MET A 193 -3.25 6.38 9.02
N GLN A 194 -4.26 7.15 8.59
CA GLN A 194 -4.95 8.10 9.46
C GLN A 194 -6.06 7.40 10.24
N THR A 195 -6.04 7.56 11.56
CA THR A 195 -7.08 7.02 12.46
C THR A 195 -7.97 8.10 13.04
N ARG A 196 -7.58 9.39 12.94
CA ARG A 196 -8.32 10.55 13.39
C ARG A 196 -8.22 11.64 12.35
N GLY A 197 -9.35 12.34 12.07
CA GLY A 197 -9.38 13.38 11.06
C GLY A 197 -9.05 12.84 9.66
N VAL A 198 -9.65 11.68 9.31
CA VAL A 198 -9.38 10.98 8.08
C VAL A 198 -9.79 11.83 6.89
N LEU A 199 -8.81 12.23 6.06
CA LEU A 199 -9.01 13.01 4.84
C LEU A 199 -9.08 12.13 3.59
N TYR A 200 -8.55 10.91 3.68
CA TYR A 200 -8.46 9.99 2.55
C TYR A 200 -9.67 9.06 2.48
N PRO A 201 -10.07 8.64 1.28
CA PRO A 201 -11.05 7.57 1.11
C PRO A 201 -10.59 6.30 1.85
N TYR A 202 -11.53 5.46 2.27
CA TYR A 202 -11.22 4.26 3.06
C TYR A 202 -10.24 3.30 2.35
N TRP A 203 -10.35 3.17 1.03
CA TRP A 203 -9.44 2.31 0.25
C TRP A 203 -8.00 2.84 0.21
N GLU A 204 -7.82 4.16 0.10
CA GLU A 204 -6.49 4.76 0.19
C GLU A 204 -5.92 4.62 1.60
N ASN A 205 -6.75 4.83 2.61
CA ASN A 205 -6.34 4.67 4.00
C ASN A 205 -6.00 3.21 4.34
N ALA A 206 -6.73 2.23 3.77
CA ALA A 206 -6.41 0.81 3.85
C ALA A 206 -5.08 0.48 3.18
N ALA A 207 -4.85 1.02 1.99
CA ALA A 207 -3.59 0.83 1.28
C ALA A 207 -2.40 1.38 2.08
N ARG A 208 -2.53 2.53 2.73
CA ARG A 208 -1.53 3.09 3.66
C ARG A 208 -1.27 2.18 4.85
N CYS A 209 -2.31 1.54 5.40
CA CYS A 209 -2.14 0.53 6.46
C CYS A 209 -1.30 -0.66 6.00
N VAL A 210 -1.47 -1.11 4.76
CA VAL A 210 -0.67 -2.20 4.18
C VAL A 210 0.78 -1.74 3.95
N GLU A 211 0.98 -0.51 3.47
CA GLU A 211 2.32 0.09 3.31
C GLU A 211 3.07 0.17 4.63
N ASP A 212 2.43 0.65 5.69
CA ASP A 212 3.01 0.72 7.03
C ASP A 212 3.49 -0.65 7.52
N ARG A 213 2.67 -1.69 7.30
CA ARG A 213 3.05 -3.07 7.64
C ARG A 213 4.19 -3.59 6.78
N ALA A 214 4.16 -3.33 5.47
CA ALA A 214 5.22 -3.74 4.55
C ALA A 214 6.54 -3.05 4.90
N ALA A 215 6.51 -1.77 5.26
CA ALA A 215 7.66 -1.01 5.73
C ALA A 215 8.23 -1.58 7.04
N LEU A 216 7.36 -1.92 7.99
CA LEU A 216 7.77 -2.56 9.25
C LEU A 216 8.41 -3.94 9.00
N LEU A 217 7.82 -4.75 8.12
CA LEU A 217 8.35 -6.06 7.74
C LEU A 217 9.70 -5.92 7.03
N LEU A 218 9.90 -4.90 6.20
CA LEU A 218 11.18 -4.60 5.56
C LEU A 218 12.26 -4.32 6.60
N VAL A 219 11.98 -3.49 7.60
CA VAL A 219 12.91 -3.20 8.70
C VAL A 219 13.23 -4.46 9.49
N ALA A 220 12.23 -5.28 9.82
CA ALA A 220 12.42 -6.55 10.52
C ALA A 220 13.27 -7.54 9.70
N ALA A 221 13.05 -7.62 8.39
CA ALA A 221 13.84 -8.46 7.49
C ALA A 221 15.30 -8.02 7.42
N ILE A 222 15.56 -6.70 7.34
CA ILE A 222 16.93 -6.15 7.38
C ILE A 222 17.59 -6.49 8.72
N ALA A 223 16.91 -6.28 9.83
CA ALA A 223 17.42 -6.61 11.16
C ALA A 223 17.76 -8.10 11.29
N ALA A 224 16.90 -8.99 10.78
CA ALA A 224 17.13 -10.43 10.78
C ALA A 224 18.34 -10.85 9.91
N LEU A 225 18.62 -10.12 8.81
CA LEU A 225 19.77 -10.38 7.96
C LEU A 225 21.10 -9.97 8.58
N ILE A 226 21.13 -9.05 9.54
CA ILE A 226 22.34 -8.59 10.19
C ILE A 226 23.08 -9.76 10.86
N LEU A 227 22.35 -10.63 11.57
CA LEU A 227 22.94 -11.73 12.32
C LEU A 227 23.70 -12.74 11.43
N PRO A 228 23.13 -13.29 10.35
CA PRO A 228 23.86 -14.19 9.47
C PRO A 228 25.02 -13.48 8.72
N VAL A 229 24.82 -12.23 8.31
CA VAL A 229 25.89 -11.47 7.64
C VAL A 229 27.08 -11.26 8.57
N VAL A 230 26.86 -10.85 9.82
CA VAL A 230 27.93 -10.70 10.82
C VAL A 230 28.61 -12.05 11.11
N THR A 231 27.84 -13.13 11.20
CA THR A 231 28.41 -14.48 11.41
C THR A 231 29.31 -14.90 10.24
N VAL A 232 28.86 -14.72 9.01
CA VAL A 232 29.66 -15.03 7.82
C VAL A 232 30.92 -14.17 7.77
N LEU A 233 30.81 -12.89 8.06
CA LEU A 233 31.96 -11.97 8.08
C LEU A 233 32.99 -12.38 9.13
N VAL A 234 32.55 -12.70 10.35
CA VAL A 234 33.44 -13.17 11.44
C VAL A 234 34.14 -14.46 11.05
N LEU A 235 33.40 -15.42 10.45
CA LEU A 235 33.99 -16.67 9.97
C LEU A 235 35.01 -16.42 8.86
N ALA A 236 34.68 -15.57 7.87
CA ALA A 236 35.58 -15.22 6.78
C ALA A 236 36.87 -14.60 7.30
N VAL A 237 36.79 -13.64 8.23
CA VAL A 237 37.96 -13.03 8.87
C VAL A 237 38.76 -14.08 9.64
N ARG A 238 38.11 -14.95 10.42
CA ARG A 238 38.81 -16.03 11.13
C ARG A 238 39.54 -16.99 10.18
N TYR A 239 38.88 -17.37 9.08
CA TYR A 239 39.53 -18.21 8.05
C TYR A 239 40.70 -17.52 7.38
N ALA A 240 40.56 -16.24 7.02
CA ALA A 240 41.63 -15.45 6.43
C ALA A 240 42.84 -15.33 7.37
N VAL A 241 42.61 -15.00 8.64
CA VAL A 241 43.68 -14.93 9.65
C VAL A 241 44.36 -16.26 9.89
N ARG A 242 43.59 -17.38 9.96
CA ARG A 242 44.16 -18.72 10.10
C ARG A 242 44.96 -19.11 8.86
N GLY A 243 44.44 -18.81 7.67
CA GLY A 243 45.15 -19.06 6.40
C GLY A 243 46.48 -18.30 6.33
N LYS A 244 46.47 -17.00 6.73
CA LYS A 244 47.66 -16.18 6.80
C LYS A 244 48.69 -16.76 7.77
N ARG A 245 48.28 -17.15 8.99
CA ARG A 245 49.17 -17.79 9.98
C ARG A 245 49.77 -19.11 9.44
N ARG A 246 48.98 -19.99 8.84
CA ARG A 246 49.49 -21.20 8.25
C ARG A 246 50.50 -20.94 7.14
N LEU A 247 50.29 -19.90 6.33
CA LEU A 247 51.20 -19.51 5.27
C LEU A 247 52.54 -18.99 5.87
N GLU A 248 52.47 -18.17 6.92
CA GLU A 248 53.64 -17.59 7.54
C GLU A 248 54.41 -18.59 8.41
N ASP A 249 53.72 -19.43 9.19
CA ASP A 249 54.33 -20.30 10.18
C ASP A 249 54.78 -21.66 9.60
N ASP A 250 54.00 -22.25 8.66
CA ASP A 250 54.25 -23.59 8.17
C ASP A 250 54.82 -23.61 6.73
N LEU A 251 54.26 -22.87 5.82
CA LEU A 251 54.58 -22.97 4.39
C LEU A 251 55.78 -22.14 3.98
N LEU A 252 55.95 -20.91 4.51
CA LEU A 252 57.07 -20.06 4.15
C LEU A 252 58.42 -20.60 4.68
N PRO A 253 58.56 -21.14 5.91
CA PRO A 253 59.77 -21.80 6.37
C PRO A 253 60.13 -23.03 5.56
N ALA A 254 59.13 -23.92 5.35
CA ALA A 254 59.33 -25.14 4.55
C ALA A 254 59.78 -24.86 3.08
N TRP A 255 59.27 -23.77 2.49
CA TRP A 255 59.69 -23.33 1.17
C TRP A 255 61.11 -22.75 1.16
N LYS A 256 61.51 -22.01 2.18
CA LYS A 256 62.86 -21.49 2.32
C LYS A 256 63.87 -22.62 2.52
N ASP A 257 63.55 -23.57 3.40
CA ASP A 257 64.40 -24.73 3.66
C ASP A 257 64.60 -25.59 2.40
N SER A 258 63.55 -25.88 1.65
CA SER A 258 63.61 -26.62 0.40
C SER A 258 64.37 -25.85 -0.70
N ALA A 259 64.21 -24.54 -0.77
CA ALA A 259 64.98 -23.72 -1.71
C ALA A 259 66.45 -23.67 -1.38
N GLU A 260 66.84 -23.53 -0.08
CA GLU A 260 68.22 -23.58 0.35
C GLU A 260 68.87 -24.94 0.09
N GLU A 261 68.13 -26.03 0.34
CA GLU A 261 68.62 -27.36 0.06
C GLU A 261 68.84 -27.57 -1.45
N ALA A 262 67.96 -27.11 -2.29
CA ALA A 262 68.14 -27.15 -3.73
C ALA A 262 69.34 -26.31 -4.20
N ILE A 263 69.63 -25.18 -3.56
CA ILE A 263 70.79 -24.36 -3.84
C ILE A 263 72.07 -25.09 -3.40
N ARG A 264 72.10 -25.70 -2.21
CA ARG A 264 73.23 -26.47 -1.70
C ARG A 264 73.56 -27.69 -2.60
N VAL A 265 72.57 -28.40 -3.05
CA VAL A 265 72.73 -29.53 -3.98
C VAL A 265 73.32 -29.07 -5.33
N ARG A 266 72.84 -27.95 -5.86
CA ARG A 266 73.36 -27.35 -7.09
C ARG A 266 74.79 -26.87 -6.92
N GLN A 267 75.14 -26.29 -5.75
CA GLN A 267 76.52 -25.88 -5.49
C GLN A 267 77.47 -27.06 -5.35
N ARG A 268 77.08 -28.16 -4.67
CA ARG A 268 77.86 -29.39 -4.58
C ARG A 268 78.08 -30.01 -5.94
N ALA A 269 77.06 -30.11 -6.76
CA ALA A 269 77.16 -30.65 -8.13
C ALA A 269 78.12 -29.81 -9.04
N ARG A 270 78.10 -28.46 -8.84
CA ARG A 270 79.03 -27.59 -9.58
C ARG A 270 80.46 -27.74 -9.06
N TRP A 271 80.64 -27.91 -7.73
CA TRP A 271 81.94 -28.14 -7.14
C TRP A 271 82.53 -29.46 -7.59
N GLU A 272 81.78 -30.56 -7.57
CA GLU A 272 82.19 -31.91 -8.09
C GLU A 272 82.56 -31.86 -9.56
N LYS A 273 81.77 -31.16 -10.41
CA LYS A 273 82.15 -31.00 -11.85
C LYS A 273 83.45 -30.22 -12.04
N ARG A 274 83.76 -29.29 -11.14
CA ARG A 274 85.02 -28.52 -11.25
C ARG A 274 86.25 -29.28 -10.72
N HIS A 275 86.14 -30.11 -9.69
CA HIS A 275 87.23 -30.75 -8.99
C HIS A 275 87.32 -32.25 -9.29
N GLY A 276 86.24 -32.85 -9.83
CA GLY A 276 86.28 -34.29 -10.25
C GLY A 276 86.99 -34.58 -11.53
N LYS A 277 87.38 -33.61 -12.35
CA LYS A 277 88.14 -33.79 -13.58
C LYS A 277 89.66 -33.95 -13.38
N GLY A 278 90.14 -33.91 -12.12
CA GLY A 278 91.56 -33.94 -11.82
C GLY A 278 92.12 -35.31 -11.31
N ARG A 279 91.34 -36.39 -11.37
CA ARG A 279 91.76 -37.72 -10.81
C ARG A 279 91.81 -38.85 -11.76
N HIS A 280 91.84 -38.57 -13.06
CA HIS A 280 92.07 -39.64 -14.08
C HIS A 280 93.24 -39.32 -15.02
N GLU A 281 94.36 -38.82 -14.46
CA GLU A 281 95.65 -38.85 -15.16
C GLU A 281 96.76 -39.00 -14.09
N THR A 282 97.03 -40.25 -13.71
CA THR A 282 98.33 -40.84 -13.37
C THR A 282 98.25 -42.33 -13.42
#